data_94de6140ad71c530131ad333264059ab
#
_entry.id   94de6140ad71c530131ad333264059ab
#
_cell.length_a   1.000
_cell.length_b   1.000
_cell.length_c   1.000
_cell.angle_alpha   90.00
_cell.angle_beta   90.00
_cell.angle_gamma   90.00
#
_symmetry.space_group_name_H-M   'P 1'
#
loop_
_entity.id
_entity.type
_entity.pdbx_description
1 polymer ?
#
loop_
_entity_poly.entity_id
_entity_poly.type
_entity_poly.pdbx_seq_one_letter_code
_entity_poly.pdbx_strand_id
1 'polypeptide(L)'
;MPSGFRQPKLIQLRKFRVDWMDDQKKETILFVDDEESILNVVSEFFNRQGYHILTAGNGAQAMKIIENEKVDCCFTDINMPVMNGLDLAENIRLHDNTMPVIVMTGYPSLENTIQTIKNGVVDFLIKPVNLKQMELCLRRVLRQRGLFIENVLLKQEVRSKERLEKLNQELLYKVDELNILNKIMSSFTTIVSSADVFKRAVDIALEITQADHSMFHVINESVKKPF
;
A
#
# COMPACT_ATOMS: atom_id res chain seq x y z
N MET A 1 7.07 -7.97 31.07
CA MET A 1 6.01 -7.53 30.14
C MET A 1 6.66 -6.68 29.06
N PRO A 2 6.81 -7.11 27.82
CA PRO A 2 7.12 -6.21 26.69
C PRO A 2 5.90 -6.10 25.76
N SER A 3 5.40 -4.92 25.72
CA SER A 3 5.02 -4.04 24.60
C SER A 3 4.49 -4.70 23.33
N GLY A 4 3.25 -4.29 23.04
CA GLY A 4 2.46 -4.57 21.85
C GLY A 4 3.18 -4.48 20.54
N PHE A 5 3.23 -5.58 19.87
CA PHE A 5 3.42 -5.64 18.42
C PHE A 5 2.19 -5.00 17.75
N ARG A 6 2.32 -3.77 17.27
CA ARG A 6 1.38 -3.21 16.31
C ARG A 6 1.41 -4.10 15.07
N GLN A 7 0.32 -4.79 14.79
CA GLN A 7 0.18 -5.56 13.56
C GLN A 7 0.37 -4.64 12.34
N PRO A 8 1.21 -5.03 11.38
CA PRO A 8 1.50 -4.17 10.25
C PRO A 8 0.24 -3.95 9.38
N LYS A 9 0.18 -2.76 8.76
CA LYS A 9 -0.90 -2.31 7.83
C LYS A 9 -1.28 -3.33 6.72
N LEU A 10 -0.48 -4.37 6.51
CA LEU A 10 -0.76 -5.47 5.57
C LEU A 10 -2.07 -6.24 5.86
N ILE A 11 -2.47 -6.34 7.12
CA ILE A 11 -3.70 -7.08 7.50
C ILE A 11 -4.94 -6.29 7.07
N GLN A 12 -4.88 -4.96 7.12
CA GLN A 12 -5.98 -4.13 6.61
C GLN A 12 -6.12 -4.22 5.08
N LEU A 13 -5.01 -4.31 4.35
CA LEU A 13 -5.01 -4.44 2.90
C LEU A 13 -5.50 -5.82 2.41
N ARG A 14 -5.21 -6.90 3.17
CA ARG A 14 -5.75 -8.23 2.88
C ARG A 14 -7.27 -8.30 3.08
N LYS A 15 -7.79 -7.61 4.10
CA LYS A 15 -9.24 -7.46 4.32
C LYS A 15 -9.90 -6.71 3.15
N PHE A 16 -9.22 -5.69 2.62
CA PHE A 16 -9.66 -4.93 1.43
C PHE A 16 -9.76 -5.81 0.17
N ARG A 17 -8.80 -6.71 -0.07
CA ARG A 17 -8.80 -7.63 -1.24
C ARG A 17 -9.95 -8.64 -1.20
N VAL A 18 -10.28 -9.14 -0.01
CA VAL A 18 -11.40 -10.09 0.18
C VAL A 18 -12.75 -9.41 -0.06
N ASP A 19 -12.87 -8.15 0.37
CA ASP A 19 -14.12 -7.37 0.24
C ASP A 19 -14.48 -7.03 -1.23
N TRP A 20 -13.50 -7.01 -2.16
CA TRP A 20 -13.74 -6.75 -3.59
C TRP A 20 -14.08 -8.00 -4.41
N MET A 21 -13.80 -9.19 -3.88
CA MET A 21 -14.14 -10.47 -4.50
C MET A 21 -15.49 -11.02 -4.02
N ASP A 22 -16.13 -10.35 -3.07
CA ASP A 22 -17.47 -10.70 -2.63
C ASP A 22 -18.49 -10.10 -3.63
N ASP A 23 -18.92 -10.93 -4.58
CA ASP A 23 -19.82 -10.62 -5.70
C ASP A 23 -21.24 -10.18 -5.23
N GLN A 24 -21.43 -10.00 -3.91
CA GLN A 24 -22.69 -9.59 -3.28
C GLN A 24 -22.64 -8.23 -2.58
N LYS A 25 -21.48 -7.56 -2.52
CA LYS A 25 -21.40 -6.27 -1.85
C LYS A 25 -21.83 -5.15 -2.79
N LYS A 26 -22.99 -4.56 -2.49
CA LYS A 26 -23.51 -3.38 -3.19
C LYS A 26 -22.58 -2.18 -2.92
N GLU A 27 -22.15 -1.50 -3.99
CA GLU A 27 -21.43 -0.24 -3.83
C GLU A 27 -22.33 0.81 -3.18
N THR A 28 -21.75 1.58 -2.23
CA THR A 28 -22.45 2.64 -1.50
C THR A 28 -22.15 3.98 -2.15
N ILE A 29 -23.20 4.64 -2.65
CA ILE A 29 -23.11 5.91 -3.35
C ILE A 29 -23.79 7.00 -2.54
N LEU A 30 -23.07 8.09 -2.29
CA LEU A 30 -23.59 9.25 -1.60
C LEU A 30 -24.03 10.31 -2.63
N PHE A 31 -25.28 10.72 -2.58
CA PHE A 31 -25.82 11.85 -3.36
C PHE A 31 -26.05 13.06 -2.46
N VAL A 32 -25.51 14.20 -2.87
CA VAL A 32 -25.57 15.45 -2.08
C VAL A 32 -26.15 16.55 -2.98
N ASP A 33 -27.36 16.99 -2.62
CA ASP A 33 -28.10 18.04 -3.32
C ASP A 33 -29.06 18.69 -2.31
N ASP A 34 -29.26 19.99 -2.37
CA ASP A 34 -30.21 20.69 -1.49
C ASP A 34 -31.67 20.54 -1.93
N GLU A 35 -31.90 20.01 -3.14
CA GLU A 35 -33.20 19.69 -3.65
C GLU A 35 -33.63 18.25 -3.30
N GLU A 36 -34.49 18.07 -2.31
CA GLU A 36 -34.97 16.75 -1.87
C GLU A 36 -35.66 15.95 -2.99
N SER A 37 -36.31 16.64 -3.93
CA SER A 37 -36.93 16.04 -5.12
C SER A 37 -35.91 15.32 -6.00
N ILE A 38 -34.72 15.89 -6.18
CA ILE A 38 -33.61 15.29 -6.94
C ILE A 38 -33.10 14.05 -6.20
N LEU A 39 -32.85 14.19 -4.89
CA LEU A 39 -32.38 13.07 -4.06
C LEU A 39 -33.34 11.87 -4.09
N ASN A 40 -34.63 12.10 -4.07
CA ASN A 40 -35.64 11.04 -4.15
C ASN A 40 -35.58 10.31 -5.52
N VAL A 41 -35.51 11.05 -6.62
CA VAL A 41 -35.47 10.47 -7.98
C VAL A 41 -34.20 9.66 -8.20
N VAL A 42 -33.01 10.18 -7.83
CA VAL A 42 -31.74 9.47 -7.98
C VAL A 42 -31.70 8.25 -7.07
N SER A 43 -32.20 8.35 -5.84
CA SER A 43 -32.23 7.23 -4.90
C SER A 43 -33.09 6.08 -5.43
N GLU A 44 -34.28 6.36 -5.93
CA GLU A 44 -35.16 5.34 -6.51
C GLU A 44 -34.51 4.65 -7.71
N PHE A 45 -33.92 5.42 -8.62
CA PHE A 45 -33.29 4.89 -9.82
C PHE A 45 -32.07 3.98 -9.46
N PHE A 46 -31.13 4.47 -8.67
CA PHE A 46 -29.91 3.74 -8.37
C PHE A 46 -30.12 2.57 -7.41
N ASN A 47 -31.08 2.63 -6.49
CA ASN A 47 -31.48 1.49 -5.68
C ASN A 47 -32.01 0.32 -6.56
N ARG A 48 -32.77 0.63 -7.62
CA ARG A 48 -33.23 -0.38 -8.59
C ARG A 48 -32.10 -1.00 -9.40
N GLN A 49 -30.98 -0.27 -9.58
CA GLN A 49 -29.77 -0.77 -10.23
C GLN A 49 -28.88 -1.61 -9.30
N GLY A 50 -29.27 -1.73 -8.02
CA GLY A 50 -28.57 -2.57 -7.05
C GLY A 50 -27.54 -1.85 -6.19
N TYR A 51 -27.38 -0.53 -6.31
CA TYR A 51 -26.52 0.27 -5.43
C TYR A 51 -27.15 0.49 -4.06
N HIS A 52 -26.32 0.72 -3.05
CA HIS A 52 -26.76 1.24 -1.73
C HIS A 52 -26.65 2.75 -1.74
N ILE A 53 -27.75 3.47 -1.54
CA ILE A 53 -27.80 4.92 -1.68
C ILE A 53 -27.93 5.61 -0.33
N LEU A 54 -27.03 6.55 -0.11
CA LEU A 54 -27.05 7.52 0.99
C LEU A 54 -27.30 8.89 0.40
N THR A 55 -28.00 9.75 1.15
CA THR A 55 -28.34 11.10 0.71
C THR A 55 -28.01 12.15 1.76
N ALA A 56 -27.63 13.35 1.35
CA ALA A 56 -27.41 14.49 2.21
C ALA A 56 -27.88 15.78 1.53
N GLY A 57 -28.47 16.71 2.29
CA GLY A 57 -28.97 17.99 1.79
C GLY A 57 -27.89 19.10 1.73
N ASN A 58 -26.67 18.84 2.17
CA ASN A 58 -25.54 19.78 2.10
C ASN A 58 -24.21 19.06 2.41
N GLY A 59 -23.08 19.74 2.12
CA GLY A 59 -21.75 19.17 2.33
C GLY A 59 -21.42 18.82 3.77
N ALA A 60 -21.94 19.56 4.77
CA ALA A 60 -21.68 19.28 6.17
C ALA A 60 -22.38 17.99 6.66
N GLN A 61 -23.57 17.70 6.16
CA GLN A 61 -24.25 16.42 6.41
C GLN A 61 -23.52 15.27 5.70
N ALA A 62 -23.08 15.51 4.46
CA ALA A 62 -22.32 14.54 3.69
C ALA A 62 -21.04 14.10 4.41
N MET A 63 -20.27 15.03 4.98
CA MET A 63 -19.06 14.71 5.75
C MET A 63 -19.37 13.84 6.97
N LYS A 64 -20.44 14.11 7.71
CA LYS A 64 -20.86 13.27 8.85
C LYS A 64 -21.17 11.83 8.42
N ILE A 65 -21.75 11.65 7.24
CA ILE A 65 -22.02 10.31 6.69
C ILE A 65 -20.71 9.63 6.35
N ILE A 66 -19.79 10.31 5.66
CA ILE A 66 -18.49 9.78 5.23
C ILE A 66 -17.61 9.37 6.42
N GLU A 67 -17.71 10.08 7.55
CA GLU A 67 -16.98 9.73 8.78
C GLU A 67 -17.48 8.44 9.44
N ASN A 68 -18.74 8.08 9.25
CA ASN A 68 -19.39 6.95 9.92
C ASN A 68 -19.68 5.77 8.99
N GLU A 69 -19.79 6.00 7.69
CA GLU A 69 -20.19 5.01 6.70
C GLU A 69 -19.13 4.89 5.61
N LYS A 70 -18.95 3.69 5.07
CA LYS A 70 -18.07 3.49 3.93
C LYS A 70 -18.79 3.92 2.66
N VAL A 71 -18.31 4.97 2.02
CA VAL A 71 -18.81 5.49 0.74
C VAL A 71 -17.84 5.15 -0.38
N ASP A 72 -18.36 4.60 -1.49
CA ASP A 72 -17.54 4.22 -2.64
C ASP A 72 -17.45 5.31 -3.71
N CYS A 73 -18.44 6.20 -3.81
CA CYS A 73 -18.44 7.37 -4.71
C CYS A 73 -19.39 8.44 -4.17
N CYS A 74 -19.06 9.71 -4.37
CA CYS A 74 -19.90 10.84 -4.00
C CYS A 74 -20.31 11.63 -5.25
N PHE A 75 -21.60 11.87 -5.44
CA PHE A 75 -22.14 12.89 -6.34
C PHE A 75 -22.53 14.10 -5.52
N THR A 76 -22.14 15.30 -5.94
CA THR A 76 -22.50 16.54 -5.26
C THR A 76 -22.90 17.65 -6.19
N ASP A 77 -23.93 18.39 -5.86
CA ASP A 77 -24.14 19.69 -6.49
C ASP A 77 -23.06 20.69 -6.04
N ILE A 78 -22.76 21.69 -6.86
CA ILE A 78 -21.84 22.78 -6.49
C ILE A 78 -22.53 23.73 -5.52
N ASN A 79 -23.72 24.17 -5.85
CA ASN A 79 -24.39 25.30 -5.19
C ASN A 79 -25.31 24.81 -4.08
N MET A 80 -24.76 24.58 -2.89
CA MET A 80 -25.53 24.14 -1.73
C MET A 80 -25.28 25.07 -0.53
N PRO A 81 -26.26 25.22 0.37
CA PRO A 81 -26.08 25.99 1.60
C PRO A 81 -25.10 25.32 2.57
N VAL A 82 -24.55 26.09 3.51
CA VAL A 82 -23.66 25.68 4.60
C VAL A 82 -22.27 25.27 4.11
N MET A 83 -22.16 24.27 3.25
CA MET A 83 -20.92 23.80 2.61
C MET A 83 -21.24 23.46 1.16
N ASN A 84 -20.61 24.13 0.22
CA ASN A 84 -20.77 23.90 -1.21
C ASN A 84 -20.06 22.61 -1.66
N GLY A 85 -20.34 22.15 -2.88
CA GLY A 85 -19.82 20.88 -3.39
C GLY A 85 -18.32 20.88 -3.65
N LEU A 86 -17.69 22.03 -3.90
CA LEU A 86 -16.22 22.13 -4.08
C LEU A 86 -15.50 22.03 -2.76
N ASP A 87 -16.01 22.69 -1.72
CA ASP A 87 -15.47 22.56 -0.36
C ASP A 87 -15.65 21.14 0.17
N LEU A 88 -16.79 20.51 -0.13
CA LEU A 88 -17.01 19.10 0.19
C LEU A 88 -15.99 18.20 -0.50
N ALA A 89 -15.73 18.39 -1.79
CA ALA A 89 -14.75 17.60 -2.53
C ALA A 89 -13.34 17.72 -1.97
N GLU A 90 -12.93 18.94 -1.54
CA GLU A 90 -11.64 19.15 -0.89
C GLU A 90 -11.56 18.43 0.45
N ASN A 91 -12.59 18.49 1.29
CA ASN A 91 -12.64 17.80 2.57
C ASN A 91 -12.61 16.26 2.39
N ILE A 92 -13.35 15.74 1.41
CA ILE A 92 -13.30 14.30 1.04
C ILE A 92 -11.88 13.90 0.67
N ARG A 93 -11.22 14.65 -0.19
CA ARG A 93 -9.84 14.38 -0.62
C ARG A 93 -8.85 14.35 0.54
N LEU A 94 -9.04 15.19 1.54
CA LEU A 94 -8.20 15.21 2.75
C LEU A 94 -8.50 14.01 3.67
N HIS A 95 -9.72 13.53 3.71
CA HIS A 95 -10.16 12.40 4.51
C HIS A 95 -9.81 11.05 3.84
N ASP A 96 -10.20 10.88 2.59
CA ASP A 96 -9.91 9.70 1.74
C ASP A 96 -9.66 10.15 0.29
N ASN A 97 -8.39 10.22 -0.09
CA ASN A 97 -7.97 10.60 -1.44
C ASN A 97 -8.24 9.52 -2.51
N THR A 98 -8.78 8.37 -2.12
CA THR A 98 -9.18 7.30 -3.04
C THR A 98 -10.66 7.32 -3.37
N MET A 99 -11.47 8.06 -2.61
CA MET A 99 -12.90 8.18 -2.86
C MET A 99 -13.18 9.16 -3.99
N PRO A 100 -13.75 8.73 -5.11
CA PRO A 100 -14.05 9.61 -6.23
C PRO A 100 -15.24 10.52 -5.91
N VAL A 101 -15.10 11.78 -6.32
CA VAL A 101 -16.16 12.78 -6.25
C VAL A 101 -16.53 13.20 -7.68
N ILE A 102 -17.83 13.17 -7.99
CA ILE A 102 -18.42 13.63 -9.23
C ILE A 102 -19.27 14.86 -8.93
N VAL A 103 -18.92 15.97 -9.55
CA VAL A 103 -19.61 17.25 -9.34
C VAL A 103 -20.68 17.47 -10.39
N MET A 104 -21.87 17.89 -9.96
CA MET A 104 -22.97 18.31 -10.84
C MET A 104 -23.06 19.83 -10.87
N THR A 105 -23.13 20.45 -12.06
CA THR A 105 -23.15 21.91 -12.19
C THR A 105 -24.08 22.37 -13.29
N GLY A 106 -24.83 23.44 -13.03
CA GLY A 106 -25.63 24.13 -14.05
C GLY A 106 -24.84 25.13 -14.91
N TYR A 107 -23.66 25.56 -14.45
CA TYR A 107 -22.85 26.58 -15.10
C TYR A 107 -21.37 26.15 -15.14
N PRO A 108 -20.93 25.47 -16.20
CA PRO A 108 -19.54 25.15 -16.38
C PRO A 108 -18.76 26.43 -16.77
N SER A 109 -18.08 27.04 -15.81
CA SER A 109 -17.08 28.08 -16.10
C SER A 109 -15.68 27.47 -16.13
N LEU A 110 -14.77 28.04 -16.93
CA LEU A 110 -13.37 27.62 -17.00
C LEU A 110 -12.70 27.68 -15.60
N GLU A 111 -13.02 28.71 -14.81
CA GLU A 111 -12.51 28.86 -13.45
C GLU A 111 -12.98 27.75 -12.52
N ASN A 112 -14.26 27.41 -12.55
CA ASN A 112 -14.82 26.29 -11.80
C ASN A 112 -14.22 24.95 -12.21
N THR A 113 -13.95 24.74 -13.50
CA THR A 113 -13.34 23.50 -14.01
C THR A 113 -11.89 23.33 -13.51
N ILE A 114 -11.09 24.38 -13.51
CA ILE A 114 -9.70 24.36 -13.00
C ILE A 114 -9.68 24.11 -11.48
N GLN A 115 -10.58 24.76 -10.74
CA GLN A 115 -10.70 24.60 -9.29
C GLN A 115 -11.19 23.18 -8.92
N THR A 116 -12.13 22.65 -9.70
CA THR A 116 -12.66 21.29 -9.58
C THR A 116 -11.55 20.25 -9.71
N ILE A 117 -10.67 20.36 -10.71
CA ILE A 117 -9.53 19.44 -10.88
C ILE A 117 -8.54 19.54 -9.70
N LYS A 118 -8.26 20.74 -9.20
CA LYS A 118 -7.38 20.95 -8.04
C LYS A 118 -7.93 20.34 -6.76
N ASN A 119 -9.24 20.32 -6.58
CA ASN A 119 -9.92 19.79 -5.39
C ASN A 119 -10.13 18.26 -5.42
N GLY A 120 -9.56 17.55 -6.41
CA GLY A 120 -9.62 16.08 -6.44
C GLY A 120 -10.90 15.51 -7.02
N VAL A 121 -11.72 16.32 -7.68
CA VAL A 121 -12.90 15.87 -8.42
C VAL A 121 -12.46 15.04 -9.63
N VAL A 122 -13.03 13.85 -9.76
CA VAL A 122 -12.65 12.88 -10.80
C VAL A 122 -13.41 13.17 -12.10
N ASP A 123 -14.63 13.72 -12.00
CA ASP A 123 -15.48 14.01 -13.14
C ASP A 123 -16.54 15.06 -12.81
N PHE A 124 -17.14 15.66 -13.83
CA PHE A 124 -18.25 16.59 -13.67
C PHE A 124 -19.37 16.30 -14.67
N LEU A 125 -20.60 16.59 -14.24
CA LEU A 125 -21.81 16.47 -15.06
C LEU A 125 -22.51 17.83 -15.16
N ILE A 126 -22.95 18.18 -16.37
CA ILE A 126 -23.66 19.44 -16.61
C ILE A 126 -25.15 19.22 -16.41
N LYS A 127 -25.77 19.97 -15.52
CA LYS A 127 -27.25 19.98 -15.35
C LYS A 127 -27.93 20.61 -16.60
N PRO A 128 -29.06 20.05 -17.10
CA PRO A 128 -29.85 18.98 -16.52
C PRO A 128 -29.23 17.60 -16.79
N VAL A 129 -29.04 16.82 -15.69
CA VAL A 129 -28.36 15.52 -15.76
C VAL A 129 -29.36 14.40 -16.05
N ASN A 130 -29.04 13.56 -17.02
CA ASN A 130 -29.81 12.36 -17.32
C ASN A 130 -29.34 11.21 -16.42
N LEU A 131 -30.27 10.48 -15.79
CA LEU A 131 -29.97 9.36 -14.89
C LEU A 131 -29.09 8.27 -15.53
N LYS A 132 -29.29 7.98 -16.83
CA LYS A 132 -28.42 7.04 -17.55
C LYS A 132 -27.00 7.58 -17.74
N GLN A 133 -26.85 8.87 -17.96
CA GLN A 133 -25.53 9.51 -18.03
C GLN A 133 -24.81 9.45 -16.69
N MET A 134 -25.53 9.68 -15.59
CA MET A 134 -25.00 9.50 -14.24
C MET A 134 -24.53 8.06 -14.00
N GLU A 135 -25.34 7.08 -14.37
CA GLU A 135 -24.98 5.66 -14.23
C GLU A 135 -23.71 5.29 -15.03
N LEU A 136 -23.61 5.73 -16.27
CA LEU A 136 -22.42 5.50 -17.11
C LEU A 136 -21.17 6.16 -16.52
N CYS A 137 -21.30 7.39 -16.02
CA CYS A 137 -20.23 8.08 -15.33
C CYS A 137 -19.80 7.33 -14.07
N LEU A 138 -20.75 6.93 -13.22
CA LEU A 138 -20.51 6.16 -12.01
C LEU A 138 -19.73 4.86 -12.31
N ARG A 139 -20.22 4.05 -13.24
CA ARG A 139 -19.56 2.79 -13.63
C ARG A 139 -18.13 3.00 -14.13
N ARG A 140 -17.90 4.06 -14.92
CA ARG A 140 -16.54 4.41 -15.37
C ARG A 140 -15.63 4.77 -14.21
N VAL A 141 -16.10 5.61 -13.32
CA VAL A 141 -15.33 6.11 -12.17
C VAL A 141 -15.03 5.00 -11.17
N LEU A 142 -16.00 4.15 -10.84
CA LEU A 142 -15.79 2.99 -9.96
C LEU A 142 -14.79 1.99 -10.56
N ARG A 143 -14.88 1.73 -11.88
CA ARG A 143 -13.89 0.88 -12.58
C ARG A 143 -12.48 1.47 -12.49
N GLN A 144 -12.31 2.77 -12.74
CA GLN A 144 -11.01 3.44 -12.64
C GLN A 144 -10.44 3.36 -11.22
N ARG A 145 -11.28 3.58 -10.20
CA ARG A 145 -10.90 3.40 -8.80
C ARG A 145 -10.43 1.97 -8.51
N GLY A 146 -11.17 0.97 -8.96
CA GLY A 146 -10.81 -0.44 -8.80
C GLY A 146 -9.43 -0.75 -9.39
N LEU A 147 -9.18 -0.36 -10.63
CA LEU A 147 -7.89 -0.55 -11.30
C LEU A 147 -6.75 0.20 -10.59
N PHE A 148 -7.01 1.40 -10.08
CA PHE A 148 -6.01 2.16 -9.33
C PHE A 148 -5.62 1.43 -8.05
N ILE A 149 -6.59 0.98 -7.24
CA ILE A 149 -6.36 0.24 -6.00
C ILE A 149 -5.61 -1.07 -6.28
N GLU A 150 -6.02 -1.82 -7.30
CA GLU A 150 -5.36 -3.06 -7.71
C GLU A 150 -3.88 -2.81 -8.08
N ASN A 151 -3.60 -1.76 -8.85
CA ASN A 151 -2.24 -1.39 -9.22
C ASN A 151 -1.36 -1.04 -8.00
N VAL A 152 -1.93 -0.31 -7.04
CA VAL A 152 -1.22 0.03 -5.78
C VAL A 152 -0.90 -1.24 -4.98
N LEU A 153 -1.85 -2.17 -4.87
CA LEU A 153 -1.67 -3.44 -4.17
C LEU A 153 -0.60 -4.32 -4.84
N LEU A 154 -0.67 -4.46 -6.16
CA LEU A 154 0.32 -5.21 -6.94
C LEU A 154 1.74 -4.64 -6.78
N LYS A 155 1.90 -3.32 -6.83
CA LYS A 155 3.20 -2.67 -6.59
C LYS A 155 3.74 -2.92 -5.19
N GLN A 156 2.87 -2.95 -4.17
CA GLN A 156 3.28 -3.28 -2.81
C GLN A 156 3.69 -4.75 -2.66
N GLU A 157 2.96 -5.66 -3.31
CA GLU A 157 3.28 -7.10 -3.32
C GLU A 157 4.66 -7.37 -3.97
N VAL A 158 4.93 -6.75 -5.12
CA VAL A 158 6.24 -6.85 -5.79
C VAL A 158 7.36 -6.33 -4.89
N ARG A 159 7.22 -5.14 -4.31
CA ARG A 159 8.24 -4.58 -3.40
C ARG A 159 8.48 -5.45 -2.16
N SER A 160 7.42 -6.07 -1.63
CA SER A 160 7.53 -6.98 -0.48
C SER A 160 8.30 -8.24 -0.86
N LYS A 161 8.06 -8.78 -2.05
CA LYS A 161 8.75 -9.94 -2.59
C LYS A 161 10.24 -9.66 -2.81
N GLU A 162 10.57 -8.55 -3.46
CA GLU A 162 11.96 -8.12 -3.66
C GLU A 162 12.71 -7.97 -2.34
N ARG A 163 12.06 -7.40 -1.32
CA ARG A 163 12.64 -7.26 0.01
C ARG A 163 12.90 -8.61 0.69
N LEU A 164 11.97 -9.55 0.56
CA LEU A 164 12.12 -10.91 1.09
C LEU A 164 13.26 -11.67 0.39
N GLU A 165 13.38 -11.55 -0.92
CA GLU A 165 14.45 -12.16 -1.69
C GLU A 165 15.82 -11.62 -1.25
N LYS A 166 15.93 -10.31 -1.07
CA LYS A 166 17.17 -9.68 -0.58
C LYS A 166 17.54 -10.16 0.83
N LEU A 167 16.58 -10.18 1.75
CA LEU A 167 16.81 -10.69 3.11
C LEU A 167 17.21 -12.16 3.12
N ASN A 168 16.62 -12.98 2.25
CA ASN A 168 16.97 -14.39 2.14
C ASN A 168 18.41 -14.58 1.64
N GLN A 169 18.85 -13.78 0.66
CA GLN A 169 20.25 -13.80 0.21
C GLN A 169 21.22 -13.38 1.33
N GLU A 170 20.89 -12.33 2.10
CA GLU A 170 21.69 -11.91 3.26
C GLU A 170 21.78 -13.01 4.31
N LEU A 171 20.66 -13.72 4.58
CA LEU A 171 20.62 -14.84 5.51
C LEU A 171 21.49 -16.01 5.04
N LEU A 172 21.40 -16.40 3.78
CA LEU A 172 22.23 -17.47 3.22
C LEU A 172 23.72 -17.14 3.37
N TYR A 173 24.11 -15.92 3.04
CA TYR A 173 25.49 -15.46 3.24
C TYR A 173 25.93 -15.58 4.70
N LYS A 174 25.09 -15.18 5.66
CA LYS A 174 25.39 -15.31 7.08
C LYS A 174 25.47 -16.75 7.57
N VAL A 175 24.63 -17.63 7.05
CA VAL A 175 24.70 -19.07 7.35
C VAL A 175 26.03 -19.67 6.87
N ASP A 176 26.48 -19.32 5.67
CA ASP A 176 27.75 -19.79 5.14
C ASP A 176 28.94 -19.28 5.97
N GLU A 177 28.92 -17.99 6.36
CA GLU A 177 29.92 -17.41 7.28
C GLU A 177 30.00 -18.17 8.60
N LEU A 178 28.85 -18.46 9.22
CA LEU A 178 28.77 -19.22 10.47
C LEU A 178 29.24 -20.68 10.32
N ASN A 179 28.93 -21.32 9.20
CA ASN A 179 29.38 -22.68 8.91
C ASN A 179 30.91 -22.76 8.80
N ILE A 180 31.53 -21.77 8.15
CA ILE A 180 32.99 -21.66 8.07
C ILE A 180 33.60 -21.50 9.47
N LEU A 181 33.06 -20.57 10.29
CA LEU A 181 33.52 -20.34 11.64
C LEU A 181 33.39 -21.61 12.50
N ASN A 182 32.27 -22.32 12.45
CA ASN A 182 32.06 -23.57 13.19
C ASN A 182 33.05 -24.65 12.76
N LYS A 183 33.35 -24.75 11.46
CA LYS A 183 34.33 -25.69 10.91
C LYS A 183 35.75 -25.40 11.46
N ILE A 184 36.12 -24.12 11.48
CA ILE A 184 37.38 -23.67 12.08
C ILE A 184 37.43 -24.04 13.56
N MET A 185 36.43 -23.66 14.36
CA MET A 185 36.37 -23.93 15.80
C MET A 185 36.45 -25.43 16.11
N SER A 186 35.64 -26.25 15.41
CA SER A 186 35.66 -27.71 15.62
C SER A 186 37.03 -28.35 15.29
N SER A 187 37.74 -27.75 14.32
CA SER A 187 39.10 -28.23 13.98
C SER A 187 40.12 -27.96 15.09
N PHE A 188 39.99 -26.87 15.82
CA PHE A 188 40.90 -26.53 16.92
C PHE A 188 40.61 -27.30 18.23
N THR A 189 39.38 -27.76 18.45
CA THR A 189 39.03 -28.51 19.67
C THR A 189 39.62 -29.92 19.74
N THR A 190 40.09 -30.47 18.62
CA THR A 190 40.69 -31.82 18.52
C THR A 190 42.23 -31.81 18.52
N ILE A 191 42.88 -30.67 18.74
CA ILE A 191 44.32 -30.51 18.58
C ILE A 191 45.07 -30.82 19.89
N VAL A 192 45.97 -31.76 19.82
CA VAL A 192 46.80 -32.23 20.98
C VAL A 192 48.20 -31.62 20.97
N SER A 193 48.71 -31.16 19.82
CA SER A 193 50.06 -30.57 19.70
C SER A 193 50.06 -29.26 18.88
N SER A 194 51.09 -28.42 19.12
CA SER A 194 51.27 -27.19 18.36
C SER A 194 51.54 -27.42 16.86
N ALA A 195 52.16 -28.53 16.50
CA ALA A 195 52.42 -28.92 15.10
C ALA A 195 51.09 -29.23 14.37
N ASP A 196 50.13 -29.85 15.07
CA ASP A 196 48.81 -30.16 14.53
C ASP A 196 47.98 -28.87 14.29
N VAL A 197 48.15 -27.84 15.15
CA VAL A 197 47.54 -26.53 14.94
C VAL A 197 47.95 -25.93 13.63
N PHE A 198 49.23 -25.88 13.33
CA PHE A 198 49.76 -25.29 12.10
C PHE A 198 49.34 -26.06 10.85
N LYS A 199 49.42 -27.39 10.89
CA LYS A 199 48.98 -28.25 9.79
C LYS A 199 47.48 -28.00 9.49
N ARG A 200 46.67 -27.95 10.53
CA ARG A 200 45.22 -27.76 10.37
C ARG A 200 44.85 -26.37 9.84
N ALA A 201 45.60 -25.34 10.29
CA ALA A 201 45.42 -23.98 9.78
C ALA A 201 45.73 -23.89 8.27
N VAL A 202 46.79 -24.59 7.79
CA VAL A 202 47.14 -24.68 6.38
C VAL A 202 46.06 -25.42 5.58
N ASP A 203 45.57 -26.56 6.07
CA ASP A 203 44.53 -27.36 5.42
C ASP A 203 43.22 -26.54 5.24
N ILE A 204 42.80 -25.81 6.32
CA ILE A 204 41.62 -24.94 6.26
C ILE A 204 41.81 -23.77 5.29
N ALA A 205 43.00 -23.14 5.29
CA ALA A 205 43.29 -22.06 4.34
C ALA A 205 43.23 -22.52 2.88
N LEU A 206 43.76 -23.70 2.56
CA LEU A 206 43.66 -24.31 1.22
C LEU A 206 42.20 -24.57 0.83
N GLU A 207 41.39 -25.11 1.77
CA GLU A 207 39.99 -25.43 1.49
C GLU A 207 39.14 -24.17 1.27
N ILE A 208 39.35 -23.11 2.04
CA ILE A 208 38.58 -21.86 1.93
C ILE A 208 38.98 -21.06 0.69
N THR A 209 40.29 -21.01 0.37
CA THR A 209 40.79 -20.20 -0.74
C THR A 209 40.79 -20.96 -2.07
N GLN A 210 40.55 -22.30 -2.05
CA GLN A 210 40.65 -23.19 -3.20
C GLN A 210 42.02 -23.07 -3.88
N ALA A 211 43.08 -22.77 -3.14
CA ALA A 211 44.42 -22.64 -3.64
C ALA A 211 45.11 -24.03 -3.77
N ASP A 212 45.97 -24.22 -4.75
CA ASP A 212 46.70 -25.49 -4.98
C ASP A 212 47.78 -25.71 -3.93
N HIS A 213 48.36 -24.64 -3.39
CA HIS A 213 49.45 -24.70 -2.42
C HIS A 213 49.33 -23.62 -1.33
N SER A 214 49.74 -23.97 -0.09
CA SER A 214 49.85 -23.06 1.02
C SER A 214 51.13 -23.33 1.80
N MET A 215 51.73 -22.28 2.34
CA MET A 215 52.95 -22.37 3.16
C MET A 215 52.79 -21.54 4.45
N PHE A 216 53.20 -22.13 5.57
CA PHE A 216 53.17 -21.48 6.85
C PHE A 216 54.59 -21.35 7.40
N HIS A 217 55.02 -20.14 7.76
CA HIS A 217 56.31 -19.86 8.35
C HIS A 217 56.17 -19.48 9.83
N VAL A 218 56.87 -20.23 10.71
CA VAL A 218 56.96 -19.90 12.11
C VAL A 218 58.29 -19.16 12.33
N ILE A 219 58.22 -17.90 12.72
CA ILE A 219 59.39 -17.11 13.10
C ILE A 219 59.59 -17.29 14.60
N ASN A 220 60.68 -17.97 14.97
CA ASN A 220 61.09 -18.13 16.36
C ASN A 220 62.08 -17.04 16.72
N GLU A 221 61.65 -16.01 17.43
CA GLU A 221 62.49 -14.90 17.92
C GLU A 221 63.47 -15.29 19.04
N SER A 222 63.40 -16.52 19.54
CA SER A 222 64.16 -16.94 20.70
C SER A 222 65.62 -17.38 20.40
N VAL A 223 66.10 -17.25 19.17
CA VAL A 223 67.51 -17.55 18.83
C VAL A 223 68.28 -16.25 18.64
N LYS A 224 68.37 -15.41 19.67
CA LYS A 224 69.52 -14.55 19.86
C LYS A 224 70.60 -15.42 20.51
N LYS A 225 71.49 -15.99 19.74
CA LYS A 225 72.78 -16.43 20.28
C LYS A 225 73.60 -15.21 20.54
N PRO A 226 74.13 -15.03 21.76
CA PRO A 226 75.23 -14.11 21.99
C PRO A 226 76.49 -14.78 21.52
N PHE A 227 77.15 -14.17 20.53
CA PHE A 227 78.63 -14.03 20.43
C PHE A 227 78.90 -13.15 19.21
#